data_4af2d2d5c49f94e7cb5fed01f1725df4
#
_entry.id   4af2d2d5c49f94e7cb5fed01f1725df4
#
_cell.length_a   1.000
_cell.length_b   1.000
_cell.length_c   1.000
_cell.angle_alpha   90.00
_cell.angle_beta   90.00
_cell.angle_gamma   90.00
#
_symmetry.space_group_name_H-M   'P 1'
#
loop_
_entity.id
_entity.type
_entity.pdbx_description
1 polymer ?
#
loop_
_entity_poly.entity_id
_entity_poly.type
_entity_poly.pdbx_seq_one_letter_code
_entity_poly.pdbx_strand_id
1 'polypeptide(L)'
;MCSIMDSVADTLGIDKVNMDGKVILIEEQHYSNANFLSSAIISDALKKDYRICFVLFHNTFNHYHNVGMKFGYNLSLLKEKGKVTFIEPIKINAPDMETINKVIDNLFITIKNEYNEMKKDNKPVIIIIDDLSHLYNFGLNLKQCMYYIRCLRSLIEHDKTAQLCVMTHTYKHEGSDTFVDILKYMAHLFVMVEPLKTGYSNDATGIMTINWRVDPIRRKHNWPEVAKYVYKLSDRQVQIFASGI
;
A
#
# COMPACT_ATOMS: atom_id res chain seq x y z
N MET A 1 3.15 -25.24 -6.24
CA MET A 1 2.59 -24.85 -4.93
C MET A 1 2.24 -23.36 -4.99
N CYS A 2 0.98 -23.01 -4.82
CA CYS A 2 0.55 -21.60 -4.69
C CYS A 2 1.15 -21.06 -3.39
N SER A 3 1.84 -19.91 -3.43
CA SER A 3 2.37 -19.30 -2.20
C SER A 3 1.21 -18.72 -1.39
N ILE A 4 1.39 -18.55 -0.09
CA ILE A 4 0.38 -17.93 0.79
C ILE A 4 -0.01 -16.55 0.28
N MET A 5 0.96 -15.80 -0.24
CA MET A 5 0.74 -14.47 -0.81
C MET A 5 -0.04 -14.51 -2.13
N ASP A 6 -0.01 -15.63 -2.86
CA ASP A 6 -0.82 -15.82 -4.07
C ASP A 6 -2.31 -15.88 -3.73
N SER A 7 -2.68 -16.56 -2.64
CA SER A 7 -4.07 -16.60 -2.17
C SER A 7 -4.58 -15.20 -1.78
N VAL A 8 -3.73 -14.37 -1.15
CA VAL A 8 -4.10 -12.98 -0.83
C VAL A 8 -4.24 -12.15 -2.10
N ALA A 9 -3.29 -12.25 -3.04
CA ALA A 9 -3.33 -11.54 -4.33
C ALA A 9 -4.56 -11.92 -5.17
N ASP A 10 -4.91 -13.22 -5.20
CA ASP A 10 -6.11 -13.75 -5.86
C ASP A 10 -7.40 -13.20 -5.21
N THR A 11 -7.45 -13.17 -3.87
CA THR A 11 -8.59 -12.59 -3.14
C THR A 11 -8.74 -11.09 -3.42
N LEU A 12 -7.63 -10.36 -3.51
CA LEU A 12 -7.63 -8.95 -3.91
C LEU A 12 -7.97 -8.77 -5.39
N GLY A 13 -7.79 -9.78 -6.22
CA GLY A 13 -7.96 -9.75 -7.67
C GLY A 13 -6.85 -9.02 -8.42
N ILE A 14 -5.75 -8.65 -7.75
CA ILE A 14 -4.63 -7.92 -8.38
C ILE A 14 -3.84 -8.78 -9.35
N ASP A 15 -3.84 -10.09 -9.19
CA ASP A 15 -3.24 -11.05 -10.10
C ASP A 15 -3.99 -11.15 -11.45
N LYS A 16 -5.30 -10.85 -11.45
CA LYS A 16 -6.22 -10.95 -12.61
C LYS A 16 -6.37 -9.65 -13.38
N VAL A 17 -6.02 -8.53 -12.76
CA VAL A 17 -6.20 -7.18 -13.32
C VAL A 17 -4.85 -6.56 -13.66
N ASN A 18 -4.77 -5.93 -14.83
CA ASN A 18 -3.65 -5.03 -15.11
C ASN A 18 -3.76 -3.80 -14.21
N MET A 19 -2.79 -3.64 -13.30
CA MET A 19 -2.75 -2.55 -12.31
C MET A 19 -2.04 -1.29 -12.82
N ASP A 20 -1.55 -1.27 -14.05
CA ASP A 20 -0.87 -0.12 -14.63
C ASP A 20 -1.80 1.12 -14.64
N GLY A 21 -1.26 2.26 -14.24
CA GLY A 21 -2.00 3.52 -14.09
C GLY A 21 -3.00 3.53 -12.93
N LYS A 22 -3.02 2.52 -12.06
CA LYS A 22 -4.01 2.39 -10.99
C LYS A 22 -3.45 2.69 -9.61
N VAL A 23 -4.35 3.11 -8.74
CA VAL A 23 -4.10 3.39 -7.34
C VAL A 23 -4.76 2.31 -6.48
N ILE A 24 -3.98 1.69 -5.61
CA ILE A 24 -4.43 0.83 -4.52
C ILE A 24 -4.40 1.65 -3.24
N LEU A 25 -5.48 1.69 -2.50
CA LEU A 25 -5.54 2.25 -1.16
C LEU A 25 -5.78 1.13 -0.15
N ILE A 26 -4.93 1.06 0.86
CA ILE A 26 -5.11 0.18 2.02
C ILE A 26 -5.35 1.08 3.24
N GLU A 27 -6.51 0.94 3.85
CA GLU A 27 -6.85 1.57 5.12
C GLU A 27 -6.70 0.56 6.24
N GLU A 28 -5.82 0.84 7.18
CA GLU A 28 -5.66 0.07 8.40
C GLU A 28 -6.36 0.79 9.55
N GLN A 29 -7.39 0.17 10.12
CA GLN A 29 -8.04 0.70 11.30
C GLN A 29 -7.26 0.35 12.56
N HIS A 30 -7.42 1.19 13.58
CA HIS A 30 -6.77 0.99 14.87
C HIS A 30 -6.99 -0.43 15.43
N TYR A 31 -5.95 -1.05 15.96
CA TYR A 31 -5.87 -2.44 16.41
C TYR A 31 -5.96 -3.51 15.31
N SER A 32 -5.81 -3.16 14.04
CA SER A 32 -5.65 -4.14 12.98
C SER A 32 -4.19 -4.22 12.48
N ASN A 33 -3.91 -5.12 11.53
CA ASN A 33 -2.59 -5.24 10.92
C ASN A 33 -2.75 -5.59 9.43
N ALA A 34 -2.34 -4.65 8.58
CA ALA A 34 -2.42 -4.76 7.13
C ALA A 34 -1.09 -5.13 6.45
N ASN A 35 -0.02 -5.44 7.21
CA ASN A 35 1.30 -5.75 6.64
C ASN A 35 1.29 -6.95 5.68
N PHE A 36 0.36 -7.88 5.85
CA PHE A 36 0.21 -9.01 4.93
C PHE A 36 -0.27 -8.58 3.54
N LEU A 37 -1.05 -7.50 3.44
CA LEU A 37 -1.49 -6.93 2.16
C LEU A 37 -0.32 -6.31 1.41
N SER A 38 0.52 -5.52 2.10
CA SER A 38 1.77 -4.98 1.51
C SER A 38 2.64 -6.11 0.99
N SER A 39 2.77 -7.20 1.77
CA SER A 39 3.57 -8.35 1.39
C SER A 39 3.00 -9.07 0.17
N ALA A 40 1.67 -9.17 0.05
CA ALA A 40 1.03 -9.75 -1.12
C ALA A 40 1.24 -8.89 -2.38
N ILE A 41 1.12 -7.56 -2.24
CA ILE A 41 1.36 -6.62 -3.34
C ILE A 41 2.83 -6.67 -3.78
N ILE A 42 3.79 -6.68 -2.84
CA ILE A 42 5.21 -6.83 -3.15
C ILE A 42 5.47 -8.15 -3.87
N SER A 43 4.92 -9.27 -3.37
CA SER A 43 5.09 -10.59 -3.98
C SER A 43 4.53 -10.64 -5.41
N ASP A 44 3.33 -10.09 -5.63
CA ASP A 44 2.71 -10.01 -6.97
C ASP A 44 3.53 -9.13 -7.92
N ALA A 45 3.98 -7.96 -7.46
CA ALA A 45 4.83 -7.06 -8.22
C ALA A 45 6.15 -7.73 -8.64
N LEU A 46 6.79 -8.46 -7.73
CA LEU A 46 8.04 -9.18 -8.03
C LEU A 46 7.83 -10.31 -9.06
N LYS A 47 6.69 -11.01 -9.02
CA LYS A 47 6.34 -12.05 -10.01
C LYS A 47 6.11 -11.46 -11.39
N LYS A 48 5.55 -10.26 -11.47
CA LYS A 48 5.31 -9.51 -12.70
C LYS A 48 6.53 -8.69 -13.16
N ASP A 49 7.69 -8.89 -12.51
CA ASP A 49 8.98 -8.21 -12.79
C ASP A 49 8.92 -6.68 -12.68
N TYR A 50 8.07 -6.17 -11.77
CA TYR A 50 8.06 -4.75 -11.42
C TYR A 50 9.30 -4.37 -10.63
N ARG A 51 9.74 -3.12 -10.81
CA ARG A 51 10.63 -2.43 -9.88
C ARG A 51 9.79 -1.80 -8.76
N ILE A 52 10.32 -1.76 -7.55
CA ILE A 52 9.58 -1.29 -6.37
C ILE A 52 10.29 -0.09 -5.77
N CYS A 53 9.64 1.06 -5.78
CA CYS A 53 10.03 2.24 -5.01
C CYS A 53 9.21 2.25 -3.71
N PHE A 54 9.86 1.97 -2.56
CA PHE A 54 9.17 1.84 -1.29
C PHE A 54 9.50 3.01 -0.37
N VAL A 55 8.52 3.84 -0.06
CA VAL A 55 8.63 5.00 0.82
C VAL A 55 8.11 4.63 2.20
N LEU A 56 8.98 4.70 3.21
CA LEU A 56 8.74 4.21 4.56
C LEU A 56 8.59 5.38 5.54
N PHE A 57 7.36 5.76 5.86
CA PHE A 57 7.08 6.80 6.86
C PHE A 57 6.91 6.25 8.27
N HIS A 58 6.39 5.03 8.41
CA HIS A 58 6.05 4.44 9.70
C HIS A 58 7.05 3.38 10.11
N ASN A 59 7.18 2.34 9.33
CA ASN A 59 8.05 1.22 9.63
C ASN A 59 9.43 1.37 8.98
N THR A 60 10.42 0.67 9.53
CA THR A 60 11.79 0.67 8.99
C THR A 60 11.98 -0.40 7.92
N PHE A 61 13.05 -0.25 7.12
CA PHE A 61 13.50 -1.31 6.22
C PHE A 61 13.60 -2.67 6.90
N ASN A 62 14.18 -2.74 8.11
CA ASN A 62 14.37 -4.00 8.82
C ASN A 62 13.04 -4.68 9.18
N HIS A 63 12.00 -3.90 9.49
CA HIS A 63 10.66 -4.45 9.72
C HIS A 63 10.16 -5.18 8.47
N TYR A 64 10.15 -4.53 7.32
CA TYR A 64 9.68 -5.13 6.07
C TYR A 64 10.58 -6.25 5.56
N HIS A 65 11.89 -6.16 5.80
CA HIS A 65 12.81 -7.25 5.48
C HIS A 65 12.46 -8.51 6.26
N ASN A 66 12.24 -8.39 7.58
CA ASN A 66 11.87 -9.53 8.44
C ASN A 66 10.50 -10.12 8.05
N VAL A 67 9.53 -9.28 7.73
CA VAL A 67 8.23 -9.72 7.20
C VAL A 67 8.41 -10.45 5.87
N GLY A 68 9.20 -9.88 4.97
CA GLY A 68 9.49 -10.48 3.65
C GLY A 68 10.13 -11.87 3.77
N MET A 69 11.09 -12.03 4.69
CA MET A 69 11.72 -13.33 4.95
C MET A 69 10.71 -14.39 5.42
N LYS A 70 9.70 -14.01 6.18
CA LYS A 70 8.61 -14.93 6.59
C LYS A 70 7.75 -15.35 5.39
N PHE A 71 7.55 -14.46 4.44
CA PHE A 71 6.71 -14.68 3.24
C PHE A 71 7.47 -15.08 1.98
N GLY A 72 8.79 -15.35 2.10
CA GLY A 72 9.57 -16.00 1.04
C GLY A 72 10.26 -15.04 0.07
N TYR A 73 10.43 -13.74 0.39
CA TYR A 73 11.25 -12.84 -0.40
C TYR A 73 12.27 -12.07 0.47
N ASN A 74 13.45 -11.80 -0.11
CA ASN A 74 14.58 -11.16 0.57
C ASN A 74 14.78 -9.75 0.03
N LEU A 75 14.32 -8.73 0.79
CA LEU A 75 14.41 -7.33 0.39
C LEU A 75 15.86 -6.82 0.30
N SER A 76 16.79 -7.32 1.13
CA SER A 76 18.20 -6.93 1.04
C SER A 76 18.79 -7.36 -0.31
N LEU A 77 18.59 -8.62 -0.68
CA LEU A 77 19.06 -9.12 -1.96
C LEU A 77 18.39 -8.44 -3.16
N LEU A 78 17.11 -8.07 -3.04
CA LEU A 78 16.38 -7.35 -4.09
C LEU A 78 16.89 -5.91 -4.23
N LYS A 79 17.27 -5.26 -3.11
CA LYS A 79 17.92 -3.95 -3.10
C LYS A 79 19.28 -4.00 -3.79
N GLU A 80 20.12 -4.98 -3.45
CA GLU A 80 21.43 -5.17 -4.07
C GLU A 80 21.32 -5.39 -5.60
N LYS A 81 20.26 -6.08 -6.04
CA LYS A 81 19.96 -6.29 -7.47
C LYS A 81 19.28 -5.10 -8.16
N GLY A 82 19.10 -3.98 -7.49
CA GLY A 82 18.42 -2.80 -8.03
C GLY A 82 16.94 -3.01 -8.34
N LYS A 83 16.31 -4.05 -7.79
CA LYS A 83 14.88 -4.33 -8.00
C LYS A 83 13.98 -3.54 -7.04
N VAL A 84 14.50 -3.16 -5.89
CA VAL A 84 13.78 -2.41 -4.85
C VAL A 84 14.65 -1.26 -4.36
N THR A 85 14.09 -0.06 -4.30
CA THR A 85 14.69 1.10 -3.63
C THR A 85 13.85 1.48 -2.43
N PHE A 86 14.51 1.91 -1.35
CA PHE A 86 13.88 2.36 -0.11
C PHE A 86 14.18 3.84 0.13
N ILE A 87 13.13 4.60 0.39
CA ILE A 87 13.20 5.99 0.81
C ILE A 87 12.66 6.05 2.24
N GLU A 88 13.47 6.49 3.20
CA GLU A 88 13.11 6.57 4.62
C GLU A 88 13.09 8.05 5.06
N PRO A 89 11.97 8.76 4.89
CA PRO A 89 11.88 10.20 5.20
C PRO A 89 12.17 10.53 6.68
N ILE A 90 11.90 9.60 7.60
CA ILE A 90 12.17 9.74 9.05
C ILE A 90 13.66 9.97 9.33
N LYS A 91 14.55 9.51 8.47
CA LYS A 91 16.00 9.70 8.61
C LYS A 91 16.45 11.09 8.16
N ILE A 92 15.57 11.86 7.53
CA ILE A 92 15.82 13.25 7.17
C ILE A 92 15.57 14.07 8.44
N ASN A 93 16.63 14.64 9.04
CA ASN A 93 16.52 15.49 10.22
C ASN A 93 15.45 16.56 10.01
N ALA A 94 14.44 16.57 10.91
CA ALA A 94 13.35 17.51 10.85
C ALA A 94 13.86 18.90 11.27
N PRO A 95 13.81 19.88 10.40
CA PRO A 95 14.12 21.25 10.73
C PRO A 95 12.86 22.08 10.86
N ASP A 96 13.02 23.38 11.11
CA ASP A 96 12.02 24.41 11.30
C ASP A 96 10.84 24.37 10.32
N MET A 97 9.69 24.97 10.69
CA MET A 97 8.47 25.05 9.89
C MET A 97 8.67 25.57 8.44
N GLU A 98 9.62 26.46 8.21
CA GLU A 98 9.99 26.90 6.85
C GLU A 98 10.55 25.77 5.99
N THR A 99 11.13 24.76 6.62
CA THR A 99 11.78 23.63 5.99
C THR A 99 10.80 22.51 5.66
N ILE A 100 9.62 22.45 6.26
CA ILE A 100 8.62 21.39 6.02
C ILE A 100 8.18 21.37 4.55
N ASN A 101 7.86 22.51 3.96
CA ASN A 101 7.50 22.59 2.54
C ASN A 101 8.66 22.12 1.64
N LYS A 102 9.90 22.52 1.98
CA LYS A 102 11.09 22.06 1.26
C LYS A 102 11.34 20.57 1.43
N VAL A 103 11.05 20.01 2.61
CA VAL A 103 11.16 18.55 2.84
C VAL A 103 10.19 17.78 1.98
N ILE A 104 8.95 18.26 1.81
CA ILE A 104 7.93 17.62 0.96
C ILE A 104 8.32 17.68 -0.51
N ASP A 105 8.73 18.87 -0.97
CA ASP A 105 9.16 19.06 -2.36
C ASP A 105 10.40 18.18 -2.64
N ASN A 106 11.37 18.15 -1.72
CA ASN A 106 12.54 17.30 -1.82
C ASN A 106 12.18 15.82 -1.81
N LEU A 107 11.21 15.40 -0.99
CA LEU A 107 10.74 14.02 -0.95
C LEU A 107 10.09 13.62 -2.26
N PHE A 108 9.21 14.47 -2.81
CA PHE A 108 8.61 14.21 -4.12
C PHE A 108 9.66 14.14 -5.24
N ILE A 109 10.64 15.06 -5.23
CA ILE A 109 11.75 15.07 -6.18
C ILE A 109 12.58 13.78 -6.04
N THR A 110 12.85 13.34 -4.80
CA THR A 110 13.57 12.09 -4.54
C THR A 110 12.82 10.90 -5.10
N ILE A 111 11.52 10.78 -4.82
CA ILE A 111 10.69 9.69 -5.36
C ILE A 111 10.68 9.72 -6.89
N LYS A 112 10.52 10.90 -7.49
CA LYS A 112 10.51 11.08 -8.94
C LYS A 112 11.84 10.68 -9.57
N ASN A 113 12.97 11.02 -8.93
CA ASN A 113 14.29 10.65 -9.42
C ASN A 113 14.51 9.14 -9.35
N GLU A 114 14.20 8.49 -8.22
CA GLU A 114 14.28 7.03 -8.07
C GLU A 114 13.36 6.31 -9.07
N TYR A 115 12.14 6.81 -9.23
CA TYR A 115 11.20 6.31 -10.24
C TYR A 115 11.80 6.38 -11.65
N ASN A 116 12.38 7.53 -12.04
CA ASN A 116 12.99 7.71 -13.36
C ASN A 116 14.19 6.79 -13.56
N GLU A 117 15.02 6.58 -12.53
CA GLU A 117 16.14 5.64 -12.58
C GLU A 117 15.64 4.21 -12.82
N MET A 118 14.61 3.78 -12.11
CA MET A 118 14.01 2.45 -12.27
C MET A 118 13.39 2.23 -13.65
N LYS A 119 12.92 3.31 -14.30
CA LYS A 119 12.33 3.26 -15.65
C LYS A 119 13.34 3.08 -16.77
N LYS A 120 14.63 3.32 -16.54
CA LYS A 120 15.69 3.17 -17.56
C LYS A 120 15.75 1.76 -18.15
N ASP A 121 15.35 0.76 -17.37
CA ASP A 121 15.32 -0.65 -17.81
C ASP A 121 14.02 -1.00 -18.59
N ASN A 122 13.14 -0.03 -18.87
CA ASN A 122 11.81 -0.26 -19.45
C ASN A 122 10.95 -1.27 -18.68
N LYS A 123 11.17 -1.39 -17.37
CA LYS A 123 10.37 -2.23 -16.49
C LYS A 123 9.22 -1.42 -15.88
N PRO A 124 8.09 -2.07 -15.61
CA PRO A 124 7.01 -1.42 -14.86
C PRO A 124 7.46 -1.12 -13.43
N VAL A 125 6.93 -0.04 -12.85
CA VAL A 125 7.31 0.41 -11.51
C VAL A 125 6.08 0.51 -10.62
N ILE A 126 6.19 -0.01 -9.39
CA ILE A 126 5.22 0.27 -8.34
C ILE A 126 5.85 1.19 -7.29
N ILE A 127 5.12 2.26 -6.95
CA ILE A 127 5.45 3.12 -5.81
C ILE A 127 4.56 2.67 -4.64
N ILE A 128 5.18 2.28 -3.53
CA ILE A 128 4.48 1.88 -2.30
C ILE A 128 4.77 2.91 -1.22
N ILE A 129 3.73 3.47 -0.63
CA ILE A 129 3.82 4.44 0.46
C ILE A 129 3.29 3.82 1.74
N ASP A 130 4.14 3.70 2.75
CA ASP A 130 3.80 3.23 4.09
C ASP A 130 4.30 4.23 5.14
N ASP A 131 3.52 4.83 5.86
CA ASP A 131 2.08 5.08 5.95
C ASP A 131 1.82 6.57 5.66
N LEU A 132 0.93 6.87 4.73
CA LEU A 132 0.73 8.26 4.29
C LEU A 132 0.13 9.16 5.38
N SER A 133 -0.60 8.62 6.36
CA SER A 133 -1.15 9.37 7.49
C SER A 133 -0.06 10.05 8.34
N HIS A 134 1.17 9.52 8.32
CA HIS A 134 2.30 10.14 9.00
C HIS A 134 2.73 11.50 8.45
N LEU A 135 2.26 11.91 7.27
CA LEU A 135 2.48 13.27 6.79
C LEU A 135 1.95 14.33 7.77
N TYR A 136 0.86 14.03 8.49
CA TYR A 136 0.36 14.91 9.56
C TYR A 136 1.36 15.02 10.73
N ASN A 137 2.06 13.94 11.06
CA ASN A 137 3.07 13.93 12.13
C ASN A 137 4.30 14.79 11.75
N PHE A 138 4.52 15.01 10.46
CA PHE A 138 5.52 15.97 9.97
C PHE A 138 5.00 17.41 9.94
N GLY A 139 3.77 17.66 10.44
CA GLY A 139 3.19 18.99 10.52
C GLY A 139 2.48 19.46 9.26
N LEU A 140 2.23 18.57 8.28
CA LEU A 140 1.48 18.96 7.09
C LEU A 140 -0.01 19.08 7.41
N ASN A 141 -0.64 20.08 6.81
CA ASN A 141 -2.09 20.19 6.80
C ASN A 141 -2.72 19.36 5.66
N LEU A 142 -4.03 19.20 5.71
CA LEU A 142 -4.78 18.44 4.71
C LEU A 142 -4.49 18.89 3.26
N LYS A 143 -4.41 20.20 3.00
CA LYS A 143 -4.16 20.74 1.66
C LYS A 143 -2.79 20.32 1.12
N GLN A 144 -1.77 20.32 1.96
CA GLN A 144 -0.40 19.90 1.62
C GLN A 144 -0.35 18.39 1.37
N CYS A 145 -0.99 17.58 2.22
CA CYS A 145 -1.10 16.13 2.01
C CYS A 145 -1.80 15.81 0.69
N MET A 146 -2.89 16.54 0.38
CA MET A 146 -3.63 16.37 -0.88
C MET A 146 -2.82 16.78 -2.11
N TYR A 147 -2.04 17.84 -2.00
CA TYR A 147 -1.14 18.25 -3.07
C TYR A 147 -0.10 17.15 -3.35
N TYR A 148 0.53 16.64 -2.29
CA TYR A 148 1.54 15.60 -2.39
C TYR A 148 1.01 14.33 -3.09
N ILE A 149 -0.14 13.82 -2.65
CA ILE A 149 -0.71 12.61 -3.26
C ILE A 149 -1.15 12.83 -4.72
N ARG A 150 -1.64 14.04 -5.06
CA ARG A 150 -1.96 14.39 -6.44
C ARG A 150 -0.72 14.41 -7.34
N CYS A 151 0.41 14.91 -6.83
CA CYS A 151 1.69 14.86 -7.55
C CYS A 151 2.12 13.39 -7.82
N LEU A 152 2.01 12.51 -6.83
CA LEU A 152 2.32 11.08 -6.99
C LEU A 152 1.36 10.41 -7.97
N ARG A 153 0.07 10.71 -7.89
CA ARG A 153 -0.92 10.19 -8.82
C ARG A 153 -0.64 10.65 -10.25
N SER A 154 -0.35 11.93 -10.44
CA SER A 154 0.02 12.47 -11.76
C SER A 154 1.22 11.75 -12.36
N LEU A 155 2.20 11.37 -11.55
CA LEU A 155 3.38 10.63 -12.00
C LEU A 155 2.99 9.28 -12.64
N ILE A 156 2.07 8.53 -12.01
CA ILE A 156 1.63 7.23 -12.53
C ILE A 156 0.60 7.33 -13.67
N GLU A 157 -0.21 8.40 -13.71
CA GLU A 157 -1.19 8.61 -14.78
C GLU A 157 -0.55 8.92 -16.13
N HIS A 158 0.60 9.60 -16.12
CA HIS A 158 1.38 9.88 -17.34
C HIS A 158 2.13 8.65 -17.86
N ASP A 159 2.38 7.67 -16.99
CA ASP A 159 3.08 6.45 -17.34
C ASP A 159 2.18 5.22 -17.17
N LYS A 160 1.71 4.70 -18.29
CA LYS A 160 0.83 3.52 -18.32
C LYS A 160 1.48 2.21 -17.84
N THR A 161 2.72 2.26 -17.35
CA THR A 161 3.44 1.11 -16.81
C THR A 161 3.84 1.32 -15.35
N ALA A 162 3.15 2.23 -14.67
CA ALA A 162 3.37 2.53 -13.27
C ALA A 162 2.10 2.31 -12.46
N GLN A 163 2.25 1.97 -11.19
CA GLN A 163 1.15 1.85 -10.23
C GLN A 163 1.52 2.48 -8.88
N LEU A 164 0.52 2.87 -8.11
CA LEU A 164 0.68 3.45 -6.78
C LEU A 164 -0.11 2.64 -5.76
N CYS A 165 0.56 2.23 -4.69
CA CYS A 165 -0.06 1.64 -3.51
C CYS A 165 0.16 2.58 -2.33
N VAL A 166 -0.91 2.97 -1.66
CA VAL A 166 -0.89 3.85 -0.50
C VAL A 166 -1.49 3.13 0.68
N MET A 167 -0.77 3.11 1.79
CA MET A 167 -1.29 2.68 3.08
C MET A 167 -1.59 3.90 3.93
N THR A 168 -2.62 3.80 4.76
CA THR A 168 -3.03 4.84 5.70
C THR A 168 -3.69 4.23 6.94
N HIS A 169 -3.47 4.88 8.08
CA HIS A 169 -4.09 4.50 9.35
C HIS A 169 -5.26 5.41 9.70
N THR A 170 -6.31 4.82 10.26
CA THR A 170 -7.45 5.57 10.81
C THR A 170 -7.60 5.27 12.31
N TYR A 171 -7.58 6.32 13.13
CA TYR A 171 -7.76 6.24 14.57
C TYR A 171 -9.24 6.42 14.93
N LYS A 172 -9.77 5.56 15.81
CA LYS A 172 -11.22 5.50 16.15
C LYS A 172 -11.82 6.76 16.79
N HIS A 173 -11.03 7.74 17.21
CA HIS A 173 -11.50 8.83 18.11
C HIS A 173 -11.80 10.17 17.43
N GLU A 174 -11.47 10.33 16.19
CA GLU A 174 -11.70 11.56 15.45
C GLU A 174 -12.55 11.19 14.25
N GLY A 175 -13.78 11.65 14.18
CA GLY A 175 -14.77 11.39 13.13
C GLY A 175 -14.23 11.00 11.74
N SER A 176 -15.04 10.90 10.71
CA SER A 176 -14.55 10.46 9.38
C SER A 176 -13.30 11.26 9.01
N ASP A 177 -12.16 10.57 8.88
CA ASP A 177 -10.92 11.21 8.46
C ASP A 177 -11.10 11.69 7.01
N THR A 178 -11.34 13.00 6.87
CA THR A 178 -11.58 13.65 5.58
C THR A 178 -10.47 13.32 4.58
N PHE A 179 -9.24 13.13 5.05
CA PHE A 179 -8.13 12.76 4.20
C PHE A 179 -8.30 11.34 3.62
N VAL A 180 -8.64 10.38 4.47
CA VAL A 180 -8.89 8.99 4.02
C VAL A 180 -10.07 8.93 3.07
N ASP A 181 -11.15 9.68 3.34
CA ASP A 181 -12.31 9.73 2.45
C ASP A 181 -11.93 10.28 1.08
N ILE A 182 -11.10 11.31 1.02
CA ILE A 182 -10.60 11.84 -0.25
C ILE A 182 -9.71 10.80 -0.96
N LEU A 183 -8.84 10.08 -0.24
CA LEU A 183 -8.03 9.01 -0.82
C LEU A 183 -8.90 7.90 -1.42
N LYS A 184 -10.01 7.54 -0.76
CA LYS A 184 -10.98 6.57 -1.29
C LYS A 184 -11.50 6.98 -2.67
N TYR A 185 -11.76 8.27 -2.90
CA TYR A 185 -12.18 8.75 -4.24
C TYR A 185 -11.11 8.60 -5.31
N MET A 186 -9.85 8.60 -4.94
CA MET A 186 -8.74 8.46 -5.87
C MET A 186 -8.38 7.00 -6.16
N ALA A 187 -8.79 6.09 -5.30
CA ALA A 187 -8.44 4.67 -5.40
C ALA A 187 -9.25 3.94 -6.49
N HIS A 188 -8.61 3.04 -7.22
CA HIS A 188 -9.24 2.09 -8.12
C HIS A 188 -9.58 0.78 -7.39
N LEU A 189 -8.70 0.36 -6.48
CA LEU A 189 -8.92 -0.71 -5.52
C LEU A 189 -8.77 -0.13 -4.11
N PHE A 190 -9.80 -0.26 -3.30
CA PHE A 190 -9.78 0.10 -1.88
C PHE A 190 -9.91 -1.15 -1.03
N VAL A 191 -9.02 -1.29 -0.06
CA VAL A 191 -9.02 -2.40 0.90
C VAL A 191 -8.99 -1.82 2.30
N MET A 192 -9.98 -2.16 3.12
CA MET A 192 -10.03 -1.78 4.52
C MET A 192 -9.79 -3.00 5.40
N VAL A 193 -8.94 -2.85 6.38
CA VAL A 193 -8.65 -3.87 7.40
C VAL A 193 -9.09 -3.34 8.76
N GLU A 194 -9.96 -4.10 9.42
CA GLU A 194 -10.54 -3.72 10.70
C GLU A 194 -10.47 -4.87 11.72
N PRO A 195 -10.38 -4.58 13.03
CA PRO A 195 -10.42 -5.61 14.06
C PRO A 195 -11.82 -6.26 14.12
N LEU A 196 -11.89 -7.42 14.74
CA LEU A 196 -13.17 -8.06 15.02
C LEU A 196 -14.01 -7.20 15.97
N LYS A 197 -15.31 -7.01 15.64
CA LYS A 197 -16.24 -6.29 16.52
C LYS A 197 -16.46 -6.97 17.86
N THR A 198 -16.27 -8.28 17.91
CA THR A 198 -16.40 -9.12 19.11
C THR A 198 -15.14 -9.11 19.99
N GLY A 199 -14.07 -8.41 19.58
CA GLY A 199 -12.79 -8.42 20.25
C GLY A 199 -11.89 -9.59 19.82
N TYR A 200 -11.00 -10.04 20.71
CA TYR A 200 -10.03 -11.10 20.42
C TYR A 200 -10.70 -12.46 20.14
N SER A 201 -10.22 -13.16 19.13
CA SER A 201 -10.62 -14.54 18.81
C SER A 201 -9.38 -15.37 18.45
N ASN A 202 -9.38 -16.65 18.84
CA ASN A 202 -8.34 -17.60 18.41
C ASN A 202 -8.49 -18.03 16.94
N ASP A 203 -9.69 -17.86 16.36
CA ASP A 203 -10.04 -18.38 15.02
C ASP A 203 -9.94 -17.32 13.94
N ALA A 204 -9.94 -16.04 14.30
CA ALA A 204 -9.87 -14.93 13.37
C ALA A 204 -9.10 -13.74 13.95
N THR A 205 -8.39 -13.01 13.10
CA THR A 205 -7.64 -11.80 13.50
C THR A 205 -8.44 -10.53 13.23
N GLY A 206 -9.19 -10.49 12.13
CA GLY A 206 -9.93 -9.30 11.74
C GLY A 206 -10.80 -9.52 10.51
N ILE A 207 -11.32 -8.42 10.01
CA ILE A 207 -12.17 -8.36 8.82
C ILE A 207 -11.43 -7.56 7.74
N MET A 208 -11.48 -8.03 6.51
CA MET A 208 -10.97 -7.34 5.33
C MET A 208 -12.14 -7.04 4.40
N THR A 209 -12.32 -5.77 4.06
CA THR A 209 -13.32 -5.31 3.10
C THR A 209 -12.62 -4.86 1.84
N ILE A 210 -12.99 -5.42 0.69
CA ILE A 210 -12.44 -5.13 -0.63
C ILE A 210 -13.50 -4.40 -1.46
N ASN A 211 -13.13 -3.28 -2.05
CA ASN A 211 -13.98 -2.52 -2.94
C ASN A 211 -13.20 -2.15 -4.23
N TRP A 212 -13.57 -2.79 -5.33
CA TRP A 212 -13.14 -2.41 -6.66
C TRP A 212 -14.04 -1.29 -7.18
N ARG A 213 -13.51 -0.08 -7.32
CA ARG A 213 -14.27 1.11 -7.68
C ARG A 213 -14.41 1.33 -9.19
N VAL A 214 -13.83 0.45 -9.98
CA VAL A 214 -13.86 0.52 -11.45
C VAL A 214 -14.90 -0.46 -12.00
N ASP A 215 -16.08 0.04 -12.35
CA ASP A 215 -17.21 -0.76 -12.85
C ASP A 215 -16.88 -1.71 -14.01
N PRO A 216 -16.14 -1.29 -15.06
CA PRO A 216 -15.77 -2.21 -16.13
C PRO A 216 -14.97 -3.41 -15.65
N ILE A 217 -14.10 -3.24 -14.66
CA ILE A 217 -13.31 -4.33 -14.07
C ILE A 217 -14.23 -5.27 -13.31
N ARG A 218 -15.11 -4.74 -12.44
CA ARG A 218 -16.06 -5.55 -11.67
C ARG A 218 -16.94 -6.39 -12.58
N ARG A 219 -17.52 -5.78 -13.60
CA ARG A 219 -18.41 -6.49 -14.56
C ARG A 219 -17.66 -7.59 -15.31
N LYS A 220 -16.44 -7.31 -15.75
CA LYS A 220 -15.61 -8.30 -16.46
C LYS A 220 -15.36 -9.57 -15.62
N HIS A 221 -15.18 -9.41 -14.31
CA HIS A 221 -14.86 -10.50 -13.40
C HIS A 221 -16.03 -11.00 -12.55
N ASN A 222 -17.22 -10.45 -12.73
CA ASN A 222 -18.43 -10.73 -11.92
C ASN A 222 -18.20 -10.51 -10.41
N TRP A 223 -17.42 -9.46 -10.07
CA TRP A 223 -17.16 -9.12 -8.68
C TRP A 223 -18.25 -8.23 -8.10
N PRO A 224 -18.62 -8.43 -6.80
CA PRO A 224 -19.54 -7.54 -6.11
C PRO A 224 -18.88 -6.16 -5.94
N GLU A 225 -19.68 -5.15 -5.64
CA GLU A 225 -19.17 -3.81 -5.32
C GLU A 225 -18.31 -3.84 -4.06
N VAL A 226 -18.76 -4.57 -3.06
CA VAL A 226 -18.06 -4.76 -1.79
C VAL A 226 -18.01 -6.25 -1.48
N ALA A 227 -16.82 -6.76 -1.23
CA ALA A 227 -16.61 -8.12 -0.75
C ALA A 227 -16.00 -8.07 0.66
N LYS A 228 -16.54 -8.87 1.60
CA LYS A 228 -16.02 -8.96 2.97
C LYS A 228 -15.47 -10.35 3.23
N TYR A 229 -14.33 -10.36 3.90
CA TYR A 229 -13.63 -11.58 4.29
C TYR A 229 -13.22 -11.49 5.75
N VAL A 230 -13.23 -12.63 6.42
CA VAL A 230 -12.56 -12.80 7.70
C VAL A 230 -11.15 -13.30 7.42
N TYR A 231 -10.15 -12.77 8.10
CA TYR A 231 -8.79 -13.25 7.95
C TYR A 231 -8.19 -13.68 9.28
N LYS A 232 -7.30 -14.66 9.22
CA LYS A 232 -6.49 -15.14 10.34
C LYS A 232 -5.01 -15.00 9.99
N LEU A 233 -4.28 -14.28 10.84
CA LEU A 233 -2.83 -14.19 10.76
C LEU A 233 -2.21 -15.18 11.74
N SER A 234 -1.24 -15.93 11.28
CA SER A 234 -0.33 -16.70 12.08
C SER A 234 1.11 -16.39 11.64
N ASP A 235 2.10 -16.93 12.33
CA ASP A 235 3.50 -16.50 12.18
C ASP A 235 4.02 -16.51 10.72
N ARG A 236 3.53 -17.44 9.91
CA ARG A 236 3.92 -17.60 8.50
C ARG A 236 2.75 -17.87 7.56
N GLN A 237 1.51 -17.66 8.01
CA GLN A 237 0.33 -17.99 7.23
C GLN A 237 -0.71 -16.88 7.32
N VAL A 238 -1.37 -16.65 6.21
CA VAL A 238 -2.58 -15.85 6.13
C VAL A 238 -3.67 -16.75 5.58
N GLN A 239 -4.74 -16.90 6.34
CA GLN A 239 -5.95 -17.61 5.90
C GLN A 239 -7.04 -16.60 5.69
N ILE A 240 -7.76 -16.68 4.59
CA ILE A 240 -8.86 -15.79 4.24
C ILE A 240 -10.11 -16.65 4.04
N PHE A 241 -11.19 -16.27 4.70
CA PHE A 241 -12.45 -16.95 4.66
C PHE A 241 -13.51 -15.98 4.13
N ALA A 242 -14.34 -16.43 3.19
CA ALA A 242 -15.52 -15.65 2.81
C ALA A 242 -16.37 -15.45 4.07
N SER A 243 -16.77 -14.20 4.35
CA SER A 243 -17.76 -13.98 5.41
C SER A 243 -19.05 -14.65 4.95
N GLY A 244 -19.49 -15.69 5.67
CA GLY A 244 -20.82 -16.24 5.46
C GLY A 244 -21.85 -15.09 5.57
N ILE A 245 -22.71 -14.99 4.57
CA ILE A 245 -23.87 -14.08 4.57
C ILE A 245 -24.83 -14.54 5.64
#